data_f48c19e6cf1a6f0ecdd49a882ab609d8
#
_entry.id   f48c19e6cf1a6f0ecdd49a882ab609d8
#
_cell.length_a   1.000
_cell.length_b   1.000
_cell.length_c   1.000
_cell.angle_alpha   90.00
_cell.angle_beta   90.00
_cell.angle_gamma   90.00
#
_symmetry.space_group_name_H-M   'P 1'
#
loop_
_entity.id
_entity.type
_entity.pdbx_description
1 polymer ?
#
loop_
_entity_poly.entity_id
_entity_poly.type
_entity_poly.pdbx_seq_one_letter_code
_entity_poly.pdbx_strand_id
1 'polypeptide(L)'
;MKILLGIDDAKFSEHVIRTIVTQFRTENAEVLVLHVLQPVQFAAPPEMAPGYAPELEDQKQPARALVERIAHELRSAGFQAETAVQVGDATMNILDTAEEWQADLIVVGSHGHRGIQDLLLGNVAESVARQAKCSVEIVRAGQ
;
A
#
# COMPACT_ATOMS: atom_id res chain seq x y z
N MET A 1 12.57 12.27 6.85
CA MET A 1 11.64 12.13 5.69
C MET A 1 10.70 10.98 5.94
N LYS A 2 9.42 11.24 5.82
CA LYS A 2 8.40 10.23 6.03
C LYS A 2 7.88 9.72 4.70
N ILE A 3 8.01 8.42 4.48
CA ILE A 3 7.62 7.77 3.24
C ILE A 3 6.44 6.85 3.51
N LEU A 4 5.32 7.12 2.85
CA LEU A 4 4.16 6.25 2.93
C LEU A 4 4.19 5.30 1.74
N LEU A 5 4.28 4.01 2.03
CA LEU A 5 4.39 2.99 1.01
C LEU A 5 3.07 2.25 0.91
N GLY A 6 2.39 2.42 -0.21
CA GLY A 6 1.14 1.73 -0.45
C GLY A 6 1.39 0.42 -1.16
N ILE A 7 1.01 -0.67 -0.53
CA ILE A 7 1.22 -2.01 -1.05
C ILE A 7 -0.10 -2.59 -1.50
N ASP A 8 -0.14 -3.07 -2.73
CA ASP A 8 -1.34 -3.67 -3.28
C ASP A 8 -1.30 -5.20 -3.16
N ASP A 9 -0.21 -5.82 -3.57
CA ASP A 9 -0.09 -7.25 -3.40
C ASP A 9 1.38 -7.64 -3.26
N ALA A 10 1.60 -8.94 -3.01
CA ALA A 10 2.95 -9.43 -2.75
C ALA A 10 3.84 -9.44 -3.98
N LYS A 11 3.27 -9.40 -5.16
CA LYS A 11 4.05 -9.53 -6.39
C LYS A 11 5.05 -8.43 -6.58
N PHE A 12 4.70 -7.23 -6.19
CA PHE A 12 5.57 -6.08 -6.43
C PHE A 12 6.37 -5.68 -5.21
N SER A 13 6.23 -6.42 -4.13
CA SER A 13 6.86 -6.02 -2.87
C SER A 13 8.37 -5.96 -2.98
N GLU A 14 8.97 -6.91 -3.70
CA GLU A 14 10.43 -6.91 -3.82
C GLU A 14 10.95 -5.72 -4.61
N HIS A 15 10.25 -5.34 -5.67
CA HIS A 15 10.61 -4.15 -6.44
C HIS A 15 10.53 -2.90 -5.59
N VAL A 16 9.47 -2.79 -4.83
CA VAL A 16 9.24 -1.62 -4.00
C VAL A 16 10.30 -1.55 -2.90
N ILE A 17 10.56 -2.67 -2.25
CA ILE A 17 11.60 -2.71 -1.23
C ILE A 17 12.94 -2.30 -1.81
N ARG A 18 13.29 -2.84 -2.95
CA ARG A 18 14.56 -2.51 -3.60
C ARG A 18 14.63 -1.02 -3.95
N THR A 19 13.53 -0.45 -4.42
CA THR A 19 13.47 0.96 -4.73
C THR A 19 13.76 1.80 -3.50
N ILE A 20 13.11 1.49 -2.39
CA ILE A 20 13.33 2.22 -1.15
C ILE A 20 14.78 2.09 -0.69
N VAL A 21 15.29 0.86 -0.70
CA VAL A 21 16.64 0.60 -0.19
C VAL A 21 17.71 1.28 -1.04
N THR A 22 17.49 1.37 -2.35
CA THR A 22 18.50 1.97 -3.23
C THR A 22 18.40 3.49 -3.31
N GLN A 23 17.20 4.05 -3.10
CA GLN A 23 17.01 5.49 -3.28
C GLN A 23 17.22 6.30 -2.02
N PHE A 24 16.99 5.72 -0.85
CA PHE A 24 16.92 6.51 0.37
C PHE A 24 17.97 6.07 1.37
N ARG A 25 18.40 7.02 2.17
CA ARG A 25 19.33 6.74 3.25
C ARG A 25 18.57 6.38 4.51
N THR A 26 19.04 5.37 5.19
CA THR A 26 18.37 4.88 6.39
C THR A 26 18.28 5.92 7.49
N GLU A 27 19.26 6.79 7.59
CA GLU A 27 19.29 7.79 8.66
C GLU A 27 18.19 8.83 8.54
N ASN A 28 17.69 9.02 7.33
CA ASN A 28 16.78 10.13 7.07
C ASN A 28 15.38 9.69 6.66
N ALA A 29 15.08 8.42 6.78
CA ALA A 29 13.82 7.92 6.26
C ALA A 29 13.09 7.06 7.28
N GLU A 30 11.80 7.37 7.46
CA GLU A 30 10.86 6.51 8.16
C GLU A 30 9.85 6.03 7.13
N VAL A 31 9.50 4.76 7.19
CA VAL A 31 8.57 4.17 6.22
C VAL A 31 7.32 3.66 6.93
N LEU A 32 6.17 4.03 6.45
CA LEU A 32 4.91 3.43 6.89
C LEU A 32 4.41 2.55 5.76
N VAL A 33 4.33 1.25 6.02
CA VAL A 33 3.87 0.27 5.03
C VAL A 33 2.38 0.09 5.21
N LEU A 34 1.61 0.51 4.23
CA LEU A 34 0.15 0.51 4.30
C LEU A 34 -0.44 -0.42 3.25
N HIS A 35 -1.35 -1.25 3.67
CA HIS A 35 -2.17 -2.03 2.76
C HIS A 35 -3.63 -1.71 3.04
N VAL A 36 -4.40 -1.45 1.99
CA VAL A 36 -5.81 -1.14 2.11
C VAL A 36 -6.62 -2.27 1.53
N LEU A 37 -7.42 -2.90 2.37
CA LEU A 37 -8.34 -3.94 1.94
C LEU A 37 -9.61 -3.27 1.44
N GLN A 38 -9.92 -3.50 0.18
CA GLN A 38 -11.16 -3.01 -0.37
C GLN A 38 -12.23 -4.06 -0.14
N PRO A 39 -13.35 -3.68 0.49
CA PRO A 39 -14.41 -4.66 0.70
C PRO A 39 -14.89 -5.16 -0.63
N VAL A 40 -14.94 -6.47 -0.77
CA VAL A 40 -15.48 -7.05 -1.99
C VAL A 40 -16.98 -6.90 -1.92
N GLN A 41 -17.52 -6.13 -2.85
CA GLN A 41 -18.94 -5.94 -2.89
C GLN A 41 -19.55 -7.07 -3.68
N PHE A 42 -19.78 -8.17 -3.01
CA PHE A 42 -20.61 -9.19 -3.60
C PHE A 42 -22.05 -8.79 -3.44
N ALA A 43 -22.84 -9.10 -4.44
CA ALA A 43 -24.27 -9.05 -4.28
C ALA A 43 -24.68 -10.23 -3.40
N ALA A 44 -24.29 -10.19 -2.17
CA ALA A 44 -24.69 -11.23 -1.23
C ALA A 44 -26.16 -11.05 -0.90
N PRO A 45 -26.89 -12.15 -0.76
CA PRO A 45 -28.28 -12.05 -0.32
C PRO A 45 -28.35 -11.32 1.00
N PRO A 46 -29.38 -10.48 1.18
CA PRO A 46 -29.49 -9.71 2.42
C PRO A 46 -29.44 -10.53 3.69
N GLU A 47 -29.93 -11.73 3.65
CA GLU A 47 -29.93 -12.58 4.83
C GLU A 47 -28.53 -13.03 5.24
N MET A 48 -27.58 -12.90 4.37
CA MET A 48 -26.19 -13.25 4.70
C MET A 48 -25.36 -12.05 5.15
N ALA A 49 -25.91 -10.87 4.98
CA ALA A 49 -25.15 -9.67 5.30
C ALA A 49 -24.80 -9.52 6.78
N PRO A 50 -25.70 -9.84 7.70
CA PRO A 50 -25.41 -9.55 9.11
C PRO A 50 -24.54 -10.59 9.75
N GLY A 51 -23.67 -11.10 9.38
CA GLY A 51 -22.88 -12.07 10.10
C GLY A 51 -21.51 -12.22 9.54
N TYR A 52 -21.18 -11.34 8.60
CA TYR A 52 -19.97 -11.56 7.85
C TYR A 52 -18.77 -10.76 8.27
N ALA A 53 -18.77 -10.28 9.49
CA ALA A 53 -17.56 -9.73 10.08
C ALA A 53 -16.37 -10.70 10.07
N PRO A 54 -16.57 -12.02 10.23
CA PRO A 54 -15.44 -12.95 10.18
C PRO A 54 -14.66 -12.94 8.89
N GLU A 55 -15.32 -12.74 7.76
CA GLU A 55 -14.60 -12.74 6.49
C GLU A 55 -13.60 -11.60 6.39
N LEU A 56 -13.97 -10.44 6.86
CA LEU A 56 -13.09 -9.30 6.85
C LEU A 56 -11.90 -9.52 7.77
N GLU A 57 -12.14 -10.09 8.93
CA GLU A 57 -11.06 -10.41 9.86
C GLU A 57 -10.11 -11.44 9.27
N ASP A 58 -10.65 -12.44 8.56
CA ASP A 58 -9.81 -13.42 7.90
C ASP A 58 -8.94 -12.80 6.83
N GLN A 59 -9.42 -11.79 6.12
CA GLN A 59 -8.63 -11.11 5.11
C GLN A 59 -7.55 -10.23 5.72
N LYS A 60 -7.77 -9.74 6.92
CA LYS A 60 -6.78 -8.90 7.58
C LYS A 60 -5.53 -9.66 7.98
N GLN A 61 -5.64 -10.95 8.27
CA GLN A 61 -4.48 -11.74 8.69
C GLN A 61 -3.41 -11.81 7.60
N PRO A 62 -3.74 -12.20 6.36
CA PRO A 62 -2.73 -12.19 5.30
C PRO A 62 -2.20 -10.79 5.02
N ALA A 63 -3.05 -9.78 5.13
CA ALA A 63 -2.63 -8.41 4.90
C ALA A 63 -1.60 -7.96 5.93
N ARG A 64 -1.85 -8.30 7.20
CA ARG A 64 -0.91 -7.99 8.27
C ARG A 64 0.41 -8.72 8.07
N ALA A 65 0.34 -9.98 7.66
CA ALA A 65 1.55 -10.74 7.38
C ALA A 65 2.35 -10.11 6.23
N LEU A 66 1.67 -9.64 5.21
CA LEU A 66 2.33 -9.01 4.08
C LEU A 66 3.06 -7.74 4.49
N VAL A 67 2.37 -6.81 5.16
CA VAL A 67 3.01 -5.56 5.55
C VAL A 67 4.13 -5.79 6.56
N GLU A 68 3.95 -6.76 7.47
CA GLU A 68 5.01 -7.07 8.43
C GLU A 68 6.24 -7.66 7.75
N ARG A 69 6.05 -8.49 6.75
CA ARG A 69 7.18 -9.03 6.00
C ARG A 69 7.96 -7.91 5.32
N ILE A 70 7.25 -7.00 4.69
CA ILE A 70 7.89 -5.87 4.01
C ILE A 70 8.62 -4.99 5.02
N ALA A 71 7.96 -4.68 6.13
CA ALA A 71 8.58 -3.87 7.17
C ALA A 71 9.81 -4.54 7.74
N HIS A 72 9.75 -5.85 7.92
CA HIS A 72 10.89 -6.60 8.43
C HIS A 72 12.09 -6.47 7.50
N GLU A 73 11.87 -6.59 6.20
CA GLU A 73 12.96 -6.44 5.24
C GLU A 73 13.52 -5.03 5.23
N LEU A 74 12.66 -4.03 5.36
CA LEU A 74 13.13 -2.65 5.45
C LEU A 74 13.93 -2.41 6.73
N ARG A 75 13.46 -2.96 7.84
CA ARG A 75 14.19 -2.85 9.11
C ARG A 75 15.53 -3.54 9.04
N SER A 76 15.58 -4.69 8.37
CA SER A 76 16.84 -5.41 8.17
C SER A 76 17.84 -4.60 7.36
N ALA A 77 17.34 -3.74 6.48
CA ALA A 77 18.20 -2.84 5.72
C ALA A 77 18.54 -1.55 6.48
N GLY A 78 18.01 -1.38 7.68
CA GLY A 78 18.36 -0.25 8.55
C GLY A 78 17.31 0.84 8.62
N PHE A 79 16.17 0.67 7.96
CA PHE A 79 15.11 1.69 7.99
C PHE A 79 14.22 1.52 9.21
N GLN A 80 13.65 2.63 9.66
CA GLN A 80 12.54 2.57 10.59
C GLN A 80 11.29 2.30 9.78
N ALA A 81 10.53 1.28 10.17
CA ALA A 81 9.35 0.91 9.42
C ALA A 81 8.22 0.52 10.36
N GLU A 82 7.04 1.03 10.08
CA GLU A 82 5.82 0.70 10.77
C GLU A 82 4.82 0.17 9.76
N THR A 83 3.77 -0.47 10.25
CA THR A 83 2.78 -1.09 9.38
C THR A 83 1.39 -0.62 9.73
N ALA A 84 0.52 -0.64 8.73
CA ALA A 84 -0.90 -0.38 8.92
C ALA A 84 -1.71 -1.15 7.89
N VAL A 85 -2.85 -1.66 8.31
CA VAL A 85 -3.83 -2.27 7.43
C VAL A 85 -5.14 -1.56 7.66
N GLN A 86 -5.72 -1.04 6.60
CA GLN A 86 -6.99 -0.32 6.67
C GLN A 86 -7.99 -0.95 5.72
N VAL A 87 -9.24 -0.62 5.92
CA VAL A 87 -10.33 -1.15 5.10
C VAL A 87 -11.06 0.03 4.46
N GLY A 88 -11.33 -0.08 3.17
CA GLY A 88 -12.07 0.95 2.47
C GLY A 88 -11.53 1.19 1.08
N ASP A 89 -11.74 2.40 0.59
CA ASP A 89 -11.23 2.78 -0.71
C ASP A 89 -9.72 3.02 -0.63
N ALA A 90 -8.98 2.39 -1.53
CA ALA A 90 -7.52 2.46 -1.48
C ALA A 90 -7.01 3.89 -1.66
N THR A 91 -7.52 4.60 -2.66
CA THR A 91 -7.08 5.97 -2.92
C THR A 91 -7.33 6.87 -1.73
N MET A 92 -8.55 6.85 -1.20
CA MET A 92 -8.91 7.70 -0.08
C MET A 92 -8.09 7.39 1.15
N ASN A 93 -7.90 6.11 1.45
CA ASN A 93 -7.14 5.73 2.63
C ASN A 93 -5.67 6.12 2.51
N ILE A 94 -5.09 5.97 1.34
CA ILE A 94 -3.71 6.38 1.13
C ILE A 94 -3.57 7.90 1.32
N LEU A 95 -4.47 8.66 0.71
CA LEU A 95 -4.40 10.12 0.80
C LEU A 95 -4.63 10.61 2.22
N ASP A 96 -5.60 10.05 2.91
CA ASP A 96 -5.90 10.43 4.28
C ASP A 96 -4.76 10.08 5.22
N THR A 97 -4.19 8.88 5.05
CA THR A 97 -3.07 8.47 5.89
C THR A 97 -1.86 9.34 5.64
N ALA A 98 -1.60 9.67 4.38
CA ALA A 98 -0.47 10.55 4.06
C ALA A 98 -0.62 11.90 4.74
N GLU A 99 -1.83 12.44 4.75
CA GLU A 99 -2.08 13.73 5.38
C GLU A 99 -1.96 13.65 6.89
N GLU A 100 -2.58 12.64 7.49
CA GLU A 100 -2.54 12.48 8.95
C GLU A 100 -1.14 12.24 9.47
N TRP A 101 -0.38 11.42 8.76
CA TRP A 101 0.97 11.07 9.18
C TRP A 101 2.00 12.11 8.73
N GLN A 102 1.57 13.04 7.89
CA GLN A 102 2.42 14.08 7.32
C GLN A 102 3.56 13.49 6.49
N ALA A 103 3.18 12.62 5.59
CA ALA A 103 4.14 11.99 4.69
C ALA A 103 4.78 13.04 3.77
N ASP A 104 6.07 12.91 3.56
CA ASP A 104 6.79 13.72 2.58
C ASP A 104 6.71 13.12 1.19
N LEU A 105 6.51 11.83 1.11
CA LEU A 105 6.49 11.11 -0.15
C LEU A 105 5.55 9.93 -0.03
N ILE A 106 4.75 9.72 -1.07
CA ILE A 106 3.96 8.51 -1.22
C ILE A 106 4.60 7.67 -2.31
N VAL A 107 4.81 6.39 -2.04
CA VAL A 107 5.33 5.44 -3.02
C VAL A 107 4.26 4.39 -3.28
N VAL A 108 3.87 4.22 -4.53
CA VAL A 108 2.87 3.22 -4.93
C VAL A 108 3.34 2.50 -6.19
N GLY A 109 2.82 1.30 -6.38
CA GLY A 109 3.11 0.57 -7.61
C GLY A 109 2.30 1.09 -8.78
N SER A 110 2.86 0.95 -9.96
CA SER A 110 2.19 1.42 -11.18
C SER A 110 1.03 0.55 -11.60
N HIS A 111 1.04 -0.73 -11.20
CA HIS A 111 0.01 -1.67 -11.59
C HIS A 111 -0.94 -1.91 -10.46
N GLY A 112 -2.22 -1.96 -10.80
CA GLY A 112 -3.20 -2.40 -9.86
C GLY A 112 -3.18 -3.91 -9.75
N HIS A 113 -4.11 -4.36 -8.98
CA HIS A 113 -4.31 -5.75 -8.66
C HIS A 113 -4.45 -6.67 -9.87
N ARG A 114 -4.78 -6.14 -11.02
CA ARG A 114 -5.10 -6.94 -12.19
C ARG A 114 -3.93 -7.18 -13.13
N GLY A 115 -2.79 -6.60 -12.89
CA GLY A 115 -1.66 -6.79 -13.75
C GLY A 115 -1.91 -6.42 -15.20
N ILE A 116 -2.65 -5.36 -15.41
CA ILE A 116 -3.01 -4.93 -16.74
C ILE A 116 -1.80 -4.29 -17.41
N GLN A 117 -1.79 -4.38 -18.68
CA GLN A 117 -0.71 -4.02 -19.56
C GLN A 117 0.05 -2.77 -19.20
N ASP A 118 1.29 -2.81 -19.56
CA ASP A 118 2.35 -1.96 -19.11
C ASP A 118 2.21 -0.49 -19.39
N LEU A 119 1.32 -0.08 -20.25
CA LEU A 119 1.27 1.29 -20.69
C LEU A 119 0.33 2.16 -19.89
N LEU A 120 -0.47 1.56 -19.02
CA LEU A 120 -1.46 2.30 -18.26
C LEU A 120 -1.15 2.22 -16.78
N LEU A 121 -1.24 3.35 -16.12
CA LEU A 121 -1.16 3.37 -14.67
C LEU A 121 -2.43 2.76 -14.09
N GLY A 122 -2.29 2.07 -12.97
CA GLY A 122 -3.43 1.61 -12.24
C GLY A 122 -4.26 2.77 -11.70
N ASN A 123 -5.52 2.51 -11.44
CA ASN A 123 -6.42 3.56 -10.99
C ASN A 123 -5.96 4.21 -9.69
N VAL A 124 -5.43 3.42 -8.77
CA VAL A 124 -4.98 3.96 -7.49
C VAL A 124 -3.77 4.86 -7.69
N ALA A 125 -2.79 4.40 -8.48
CA ALA A 125 -1.59 5.19 -8.71
C ALA A 125 -1.91 6.52 -9.38
N GLU A 126 -2.78 6.49 -10.38
CA GLU A 126 -3.16 7.71 -11.08
C GLU A 126 -3.93 8.66 -10.16
N SER A 127 -4.88 8.14 -9.42
CA SER A 127 -5.68 8.98 -8.54
C SER A 127 -4.85 9.59 -7.42
N VAL A 128 -3.95 8.82 -6.84
CA VAL A 128 -3.06 9.31 -5.80
C VAL A 128 -2.15 10.40 -6.38
N ALA A 129 -1.59 10.15 -7.56
CA ALA A 129 -0.70 11.14 -8.16
C ALA A 129 -1.41 12.46 -8.44
N ARG A 130 -2.69 12.42 -8.79
CA ARG A 130 -3.45 13.64 -9.08
C ARG A 130 -3.86 14.40 -7.83
N GLN A 131 -4.12 13.70 -6.74
CA GLN A 131 -4.76 14.31 -5.59
C GLN A 131 -3.84 14.53 -4.40
N ALA A 132 -2.66 13.91 -4.39
CA ALA A 132 -1.77 14.03 -3.25
C ALA A 132 -1.25 15.44 -3.10
N LYS A 133 -1.07 15.83 -1.84
CA LYS A 133 -0.49 17.13 -1.51
C LYS A 133 1.01 17.07 -1.32
N CYS A 134 1.57 15.88 -1.34
CA CYS A 134 3.01 15.68 -1.26
C CYS A 134 3.50 15.01 -2.54
N SER A 135 4.80 14.78 -2.62
CA SER A 135 5.38 14.09 -3.77
C SER A 135 4.90 12.66 -3.84
N VAL A 136 4.80 12.15 -5.06
CA VAL A 136 4.36 10.78 -5.29
C VAL A 136 5.36 10.13 -6.24
N GLU A 137 5.84 8.97 -5.85
CA GLU A 137 6.69 8.17 -6.71
C GLU A 137 5.93 6.92 -7.11
N ILE A 138 5.90 6.64 -8.40
CA ILE A 138 5.23 5.47 -8.93
C ILE A 138 6.31 4.48 -9.36
N VAL A 139 6.32 3.32 -8.71
CA VAL A 139 7.31 2.28 -9.00
C VAL A 139 6.74 1.37 -10.05
N ARG A 140 7.42 1.25 -11.17
CA ARG A 140 7.00 0.35 -12.21
C ARG A 140 7.47 -1.06 -11.89
N ALA A 141 6.60 -2.01 -12.14
CA ALA A 141 7.02 -3.40 -12.08
C ALA A 141 8.08 -3.58 -13.14
N GLY A 142 9.23 -4.01 -12.74
CA GLY A 142 10.32 -4.22 -13.67
C GLY A 142 9.96 -5.31 -14.64
N GLN A 143 10.58 -5.31 -15.73
CA GLN A 143 10.43 -6.35 -16.72
C GLN A 143 11.34 -7.47 -16.46
#